data_9a054b23c5fe0ef16981663c420412fb
#
_entry.id   9a054b23c5fe0ef16981663c420412fb
#
_cell.length_a   1.000
_cell.length_b   1.000
_cell.length_c   1.000
_cell.angle_alpha   90.00
_cell.angle_beta   90.00
_cell.angle_gamma   90.00
#
_symmetry.space_group_name_H-M   'P 1'
#
loop_
_entity.id
_entity.type
_entity.pdbx_description
1 polymer ?
#
loop_
_entity_poly.entity_id
_entity_poly.type
_entity_poly.pdbx_seq_one_letter_code
_entity_poly.pdbx_strand_id
1 'polypeptide(L)'
;MADLLVASDATRVFPLELDRKYPVVVRGEGAWVEDSNGKRYLDAMSGGSMAATLGHGRREVIAAAAAQAAGLSYVHNERLTNPWREQLAAELVEVAPPGMTRVRFVTGGAEANETAIQIARAYHVERGDTRRWQVISPAQAYHGPTMATLALTGRPGLQAPFGPYLAEHRHIPPSTWRFDPSGEAALAALDSVLEEVGPENVSAYFCEPITAAALPAYTPPERFWRGLAERRDRHGFLICYDEVVTGIGRTGHWFAADKLPLVPDLIAAAKGLGAGYAAIGAVLCADHVYQAFAHGSRRFTLGHTWDGAPLSCAVGLKVLEVLRAERLIERVREKGPGLRDELATALAGMPLVREVRGHGFLLGVEYVDPRDGKSFLPPELGVARRVDLTAMEQGLIVYSTMPTRDGFAGDQTLFAPPFTTSDAELTQMVERFAETIRAVARSIEGELG
;
A
#
# COMPACT_ATOMS: atom_id res chain seq x y z
N MET A 1 -30.78 -9.05 15.24
CA MET A 1 -29.49 -8.42 14.88
C MET A 1 -29.65 -6.91 14.61
N ALA A 2 -30.77 -6.32 14.96
CA ALA A 2 -30.96 -4.88 14.98
C ALA A 2 -30.18 -4.34 16.19
N ASP A 3 -29.50 -3.23 16.12
CA ASP A 3 -28.77 -2.50 17.16
C ASP A 3 -27.29 -2.84 17.36
N LEU A 4 -26.61 -3.35 16.36
CA LEU A 4 -25.15 -3.43 16.40
C LEU A 4 -24.48 -2.18 15.75
N LEU A 5 -24.87 -0.99 16.21
CA LEU A 5 -23.91 0.12 16.28
C LEU A 5 -23.04 -0.20 17.50
N VAL A 6 -21.80 -0.60 17.29
CA VAL A 6 -20.90 -0.85 18.41
C VAL A 6 -20.53 0.49 19.00
N ALA A 7 -21.23 0.88 20.07
CA ALA A 7 -20.69 1.88 20.98
C ALA A 7 -19.41 1.29 21.59
N SER A 8 -18.34 2.07 21.73
CA SER A 8 -17.05 1.63 22.25
C SER A 8 -17.15 0.80 23.55
N ASP A 9 -18.04 1.15 24.44
CA ASP A 9 -18.26 0.51 25.75
C ASP A 9 -18.97 -0.85 25.67
N ALA A 10 -19.65 -1.17 24.57
CA ALA A 10 -20.32 -2.46 24.35
C ALA A 10 -19.47 -3.46 23.55
N THR A 11 -18.42 -2.99 22.83
CA THR A 11 -17.58 -3.85 22.03
C THR A 11 -16.61 -4.69 22.89
N ARG A 12 -16.30 -5.92 22.42
CA ARG A 12 -15.21 -6.75 22.95
C ARG A 12 -13.95 -6.62 22.11
N VAL A 13 -14.04 -5.91 20.98
CA VAL A 13 -12.90 -5.59 20.10
C VAL A 13 -12.17 -4.38 20.67
N PHE A 14 -10.82 -4.42 20.66
CA PHE A 14 -10.01 -3.25 20.98
C PHE A 14 -9.94 -2.35 19.73
N PRO A 15 -10.69 -1.23 19.68
CA PRO A 15 -10.75 -0.39 18.47
C PRO A 15 -9.56 0.56 18.39
N LEU A 16 -9.33 1.12 17.19
CA LEU A 16 -8.31 2.16 16.99
C LEU A 16 -8.69 3.50 17.66
N GLU A 17 -9.97 3.86 17.63
CA GLU A 17 -10.50 5.07 18.29
C GLU A 17 -11.59 4.65 19.27
N LEU A 18 -11.37 4.89 20.57
CA LEU A 18 -12.28 4.43 21.63
C LEU A 18 -13.63 5.16 21.61
N ASP A 19 -13.63 6.44 21.25
CA ASP A 19 -14.84 7.28 21.23
C ASP A 19 -15.62 7.23 19.91
N ARG A 20 -15.10 6.50 18.91
CA ARG A 20 -15.73 6.40 17.59
C ARG A 20 -16.76 5.27 17.55
N LYS A 21 -17.97 5.58 17.08
CA LYS A 21 -18.98 4.58 16.74
C LYS A 21 -18.74 4.12 15.30
N TYR A 22 -18.49 2.82 15.13
CA TYR A 22 -18.28 2.22 13.81
C TYR A 22 -19.58 1.60 13.29
N PRO A 23 -20.00 1.88 12.02
CA PRO A 23 -21.09 1.14 11.38
C PRO A 23 -20.75 -0.35 11.29
N VAL A 24 -21.73 -1.20 11.62
CA VAL A 24 -21.55 -2.67 11.48
C VAL A 24 -21.96 -3.08 10.08
N VAL A 25 -21.00 -3.28 9.20
CA VAL A 25 -21.24 -3.76 7.84
C VAL A 25 -21.59 -5.24 7.87
N VAL A 26 -22.72 -5.61 7.27
CA VAL A 26 -23.26 -6.98 7.27
C VAL A 26 -23.32 -7.62 5.90
N ARG A 27 -23.21 -6.83 4.82
CA ARG A 27 -23.28 -7.30 3.44
C ARG A 27 -22.39 -6.46 2.53
N GLY A 28 -21.86 -7.09 1.47
CA GLY A 28 -21.15 -6.41 0.38
C GLY A 28 -21.47 -7.05 -0.97
N GLU A 29 -21.57 -6.22 -2.02
CA GLU A 29 -21.79 -6.64 -3.40
C GLU A 29 -21.13 -5.64 -4.37
N GLY A 30 -20.20 -6.11 -5.21
CA GLY A 30 -19.43 -5.22 -6.08
C GLY A 30 -18.68 -4.16 -5.28
N ALA A 31 -18.88 -2.90 -5.61
CA ALA A 31 -18.31 -1.75 -4.89
C ALA A 31 -19.20 -1.23 -3.73
N TRP A 32 -20.25 -1.95 -3.36
CA TRP A 32 -21.19 -1.53 -2.32
C TRP A 32 -21.05 -2.36 -1.06
N VAL A 33 -21.15 -1.70 0.08
CA VAL A 33 -21.34 -2.34 1.38
C VAL A 33 -22.59 -1.77 2.06
N GLU A 34 -23.22 -2.59 2.90
CA GLU A 34 -24.45 -2.25 3.63
C GLU A 34 -24.27 -2.53 5.11
N ASP A 35 -24.64 -1.55 5.94
CA ASP A 35 -24.59 -1.72 7.40
C ASP A 35 -25.87 -2.34 7.97
N SER A 36 -25.84 -2.66 9.25
CA SER A 36 -26.96 -3.28 10.00
C SER A 36 -28.24 -2.43 10.04
N ASN A 37 -28.16 -1.14 9.70
CA ASN A 37 -29.30 -0.23 9.63
C ASN A 37 -29.82 -0.09 8.20
N GLY A 38 -29.26 -0.82 7.24
CA GLY A 38 -29.64 -0.78 5.84
C GLY A 38 -29.03 0.41 5.08
N LYS A 39 -28.13 1.17 5.69
CA LYS A 39 -27.42 2.24 4.97
C LYS A 39 -26.36 1.63 4.05
N ARG A 40 -26.38 2.07 2.80
CA ARG A 40 -25.41 1.64 1.78
C ARG A 40 -24.32 2.66 1.59
N TYR A 41 -23.11 2.14 1.42
CA TYR A 41 -21.91 2.94 1.16
C TYR A 41 -21.27 2.47 -0.14
N LEU A 42 -20.95 3.41 -1.00
CA LEU A 42 -20.12 3.18 -2.19
C LEU A 42 -18.65 3.22 -1.77
N ASP A 43 -17.95 2.12 -1.99
CA ASP A 43 -16.59 1.94 -1.49
C ASP A 43 -15.54 2.39 -2.53
N ALA A 44 -15.10 3.63 -2.39
CA ALA A 44 -14.02 4.16 -3.22
C ALA A 44 -12.61 3.79 -2.70
N MET A 45 -12.51 2.79 -1.78
CA MET A 45 -11.25 2.37 -1.15
C MET A 45 -11.03 0.86 -1.12
N SER A 46 -11.78 0.09 -1.91
CA SER A 46 -11.63 -1.38 -1.98
C SER A 46 -11.55 -2.03 -0.60
N GLY A 47 -12.63 -1.94 0.19
CA GLY A 47 -12.70 -2.44 1.55
C GLY A 47 -12.13 -1.47 2.59
N GLY A 48 -12.08 -0.16 2.28
CA GLY A 48 -11.54 0.86 3.16
C GLY A 48 -10.01 0.89 3.27
N SER A 49 -9.31 -0.09 2.70
CA SER A 49 -7.85 -0.24 2.82
C SER A 49 -7.15 -0.75 1.56
N MET A 50 -7.77 -0.61 0.39
CA MET A 50 -7.22 -1.01 -0.92
C MET A 50 -7.03 -2.52 -1.09
N ALA A 51 -7.72 -3.36 -0.29
CA ALA A 51 -7.58 -4.81 -0.30
C ALA A 51 -8.61 -5.51 -1.21
N ALA A 52 -9.90 -5.09 -1.17
CA ALA A 52 -10.99 -5.74 -1.90
C ALA A 52 -11.01 -5.31 -3.40
N THR A 53 -9.93 -5.60 -4.12
CA THR A 53 -9.70 -5.13 -5.50
C THR A 53 -10.71 -5.69 -6.50
N LEU A 54 -11.27 -6.85 -6.24
CA LEU A 54 -12.35 -7.45 -7.06
C LEU A 54 -13.76 -7.06 -6.60
N GLY A 55 -13.86 -6.22 -5.56
CA GLY A 55 -15.14 -5.96 -4.90
C GLY A 55 -15.66 -7.18 -4.12
N HIS A 56 -16.89 -7.07 -3.63
CA HIS A 56 -17.52 -8.09 -2.79
C HIS A 56 -18.36 -9.07 -3.61
N GLY A 57 -18.57 -10.30 -3.08
CA GLY A 57 -19.53 -11.27 -3.61
C GLY A 57 -19.06 -12.04 -4.86
N ARG A 58 -17.75 -12.14 -5.16
CA ARG A 58 -17.21 -12.87 -6.32
C ARG A 58 -17.36 -14.36 -6.13
N ARG A 59 -18.36 -14.93 -6.82
CA ARG A 59 -18.77 -16.34 -6.65
C ARG A 59 -17.66 -17.33 -7.00
N GLU A 60 -16.89 -17.08 -8.04
CA GLU A 60 -15.78 -17.93 -8.48
C GLU A 60 -14.64 -18.00 -7.47
N VAL A 61 -14.33 -16.89 -6.79
CA VAL A 61 -13.32 -16.86 -5.71
C VAL A 61 -13.84 -17.61 -4.48
N ILE A 62 -15.10 -17.39 -4.11
CA ILE A 62 -15.77 -18.08 -3.00
C ILE A 62 -15.81 -19.59 -3.25
N ALA A 63 -16.18 -20.02 -4.48
CA ALA A 63 -16.22 -21.42 -4.85
C ALA A 63 -14.84 -22.09 -4.81
N ALA A 64 -13.79 -21.41 -5.28
CA ALA A 64 -12.41 -21.90 -5.20
C ALA A 64 -11.94 -22.07 -3.74
N ALA A 65 -12.24 -21.10 -2.88
CA ALA A 65 -11.95 -21.18 -1.46
C ALA A 65 -12.67 -22.35 -0.78
N ALA A 66 -13.96 -22.53 -1.03
CA ALA A 66 -14.76 -23.62 -0.47
C ALA A 66 -14.27 -25.00 -0.95
N ALA A 67 -13.99 -25.15 -2.25
CA ALA A 67 -13.48 -26.40 -2.82
C ALA A 67 -12.11 -26.78 -2.22
N GLN A 68 -11.21 -25.81 -2.05
CA GLN A 68 -9.90 -26.07 -1.45
C GLN A 68 -10.02 -26.42 0.05
N ALA A 69 -10.84 -25.68 0.81
CA ALA A 69 -11.04 -25.92 2.24
C ALA A 69 -11.62 -27.31 2.54
N ALA A 70 -12.41 -27.89 1.63
CA ALA A 70 -12.95 -29.23 1.74
C ALA A 70 -11.89 -30.35 1.62
N GLY A 71 -10.72 -30.05 1.04
CA GLY A 71 -9.65 -31.03 0.79
C GLY A 71 -8.54 -30.99 1.82
N LEU A 72 -7.66 -30.01 1.71
CA LEU A 72 -6.44 -29.90 2.52
C LEU A 72 -6.46 -28.62 3.34
N SER A 73 -6.59 -28.73 4.67
CA SER A 73 -6.62 -27.57 5.55
C SER A 73 -5.25 -26.92 5.73
N TYR A 74 -4.21 -27.72 5.98
CA TYR A 74 -2.88 -27.19 6.27
C TYR A 74 -1.78 -28.25 6.09
N VAL A 75 -0.61 -27.83 5.64
CA VAL A 75 0.67 -28.55 5.70
C VAL A 75 1.80 -27.57 6.01
N HIS A 76 2.76 -28.02 6.82
CA HIS A 76 3.90 -27.19 7.20
C HIS A 76 5.00 -27.21 6.14
N ASN A 77 5.44 -26.05 5.69
CA ASN A 77 6.35 -25.85 4.57
C ASN A 77 7.80 -26.33 4.80
N GLU A 78 8.22 -26.58 6.04
CA GLU A 78 9.53 -27.15 6.31
C GLU A 78 9.65 -28.64 5.93
N ARG A 79 8.54 -29.31 5.72
CA ARG A 79 8.50 -30.75 5.45
C ARG A 79 7.74 -31.13 4.21
N LEU A 80 6.76 -30.32 3.83
CA LEU A 80 5.83 -30.61 2.75
C LEU A 80 5.59 -29.35 1.93
N THR A 81 5.19 -29.50 0.69
CA THR A 81 4.64 -28.43 -0.14
C THR A 81 3.22 -28.79 -0.57
N ASN A 82 2.56 -27.88 -1.27
CA ASN A 82 1.24 -28.12 -1.82
C ASN A 82 1.10 -27.50 -3.21
N PRO A 83 0.23 -28.03 -4.08
CA PRO A 83 0.14 -27.60 -5.47
C PRO A 83 -0.27 -26.13 -5.64
N TRP A 84 -1.12 -25.61 -4.76
CA TRP A 84 -1.57 -24.21 -4.85
C TRP A 84 -0.43 -23.22 -4.55
N ARG A 85 0.44 -23.56 -3.61
CA ARG A 85 1.65 -22.78 -3.31
C ARG A 85 2.60 -22.74 -4.49
N GLU A 86 2.91 -23.89 -5.08
CA GLU A 86 3.83 -23.99 -6.21
C GLU A 86 3.28 -23.28 -7.45
N GLN A 87 1.98 -23.46 -7.74
CA GLN A 87 1.33 -22.81 -8.87
C GLN A 87 1.24 -21.28 -8.69
N LEU A 88 0.86 -20.81 -7.50
CA LEU A 88 0.79 -19.37 -7.25
C LEU A 88 2.18 -18.72 -7.33
N ALA A 89 3.23 -19.40 -6.86
CA ALA A 89 4.59 -18.91 -7.01
C ALA A 89 5.00 -18.81 -8.49
N ALA A 90 4.67 -19.83 -9.30
CA ALA A 90 4.95 -19.81 -10.73
C ALA A 90 4.20 -18.67 -11.46
N GLU A 91 2.90 -18.49 -11.17
CA GLU A 91 2.07 -17.43 -11.72
C GLU A 91 2.57 -16.03 -11.36
N LEU A 92 3.01 -15.84 -10.11
CA LEU A 92 3.58 -14.56 -9.67
C LEU A 92 4.91 -14.26 -10.35
N VAL A 93 5.77 -15.27 -10.52
CA VAL A 93 7.04 -15.11 -11.25
C VAL A 93 6.80 -14.77 -12.72
N GLU A 94 5.78 -15.38 -13.35
CA GLU A 94 5.44 -15.11 -14.75
C GLU A 94 5.03 -13.65 -15.00
N VAL A 95 4.31 -13.04 -14.05
CA VAL A 95 3.82 -11.66 -14.19
C VAL A 95 4.72 -10.62 -13.53
N ALA A 96 5.77 -11.03 -12.86
CA ALA A 96 6.71 -10.15 -12.17
C ALA A 96 7.65 -9.43 -13.15
N PRO A 97 8.25 -8.31 -12.73
CA PRO A 97 9.34 -7.68 -13.47
C PRO A 97 10.46 -8.67 -13.78
N PRO A 98 11.19 -8.48 -14.90
CA PRO A 98 12.26 -9.38 -15.31
C PRO A 98 13.31 -9.62 -14.21
N GLY A 99 13.75 -10.87 -14.07
CA GLY A 99 14.77 -11.27 -13.09
C GLY A 99 14.23 -11.79 -11.76
N MET A 100 12.94 -11.64 -11.47
CA MET A 100 12.30 -12.27 -10.31
C MET A 100 12.11 -13.77 -10.57
N THR A 101 12.61 -14.63 -9.69
CA THR A 101 12.60 -16.10 -9.91
C THR A 101 12.08 -16.92 -8.75
N ARG A 102 11.87 -16.32 -7.60
CA ARG A 102 11.39 -17.02 -6.38
C ARG A 102 10.36 -16.19 -5.64
N VAL A 103 9.48 -16.89 -4.95
CA VAL A 103 8.43 -16.29 -4.12
C VAL A 103 8.44 -16.95 -2.74
N ARG A 104 8.31 -16.13 -1.70
CA ARG A 104 8.03 -16.57 -0.35
C ARG A 104 6.69 -16.00 0.10
N PHE A 105 5.84 -16.83 0.70
CA PHE A 105 4.52 -16.42 1.15
C PHE A 105 4.48 -16.11 2.65
N VAL A 106 3.57 -15.24 3.02
CA VAL A 106 3.24 -14.81 4.38
C VAL A 106 1.75 -14.45 4.46
N THR A 107 1.25 -13.94 5.58
CA THR A 107 -0.19 -13.68 5.75
C THR A 107 -0.62 -12.26 5.39
N GLY A 108 0.30 -11.32 5.22
CA GLY A 108 -0.07 -9.94 4.91
C GLY A 108 1.10 -9.03 4.57
N GLY A 109 0.79 -7.75 4.32
CA GLY A 109 1.77 -6.78 3.83
C GLY A 109 2.90 -6.47 4.82
N ALA A 110 2.59 -6.28 6.10
CA ALA A 110 3.61 -6.02 7.11
C ALA A 110 4.60 -7.18 7.24
N GLU A 111 4.10 -8.42 7.22
CA GLU A 111 4.96 -9.61 7.24
C GLU A 111 5.75 -9.78 5.93
N ALA A 112 5.18 -9.38 4.78
CA ALA A 112 5.91 -9.38 3.51
C ALA A 112 7.08 -8.38 3.56
N ASN A 113 6.84 -7.17 4.03
CA ASN A 113 7.87 -6.15 4.19
C ASN A 113 8.94 -6.59 5.20
N GLU A 114 8.54 -7.16 6.34
CA GLU A 114 9.48 -7.69 7.34
C GLU A 114 10.32 -8.83 6.78
N THR A 115 9.70 -9.74 6.02
CA THR A 115 10.42 -10.83 5.34
C THR A 115 11.39 -10.30 4.28
N ALA A 116 11.04 -9.24 3.55
CA ALA A 116 11.95 -8.60 2.60
C ALA A 116 13.18 -8.00 3.31
N ILE A 117 13.00 -7.36 4.48
CA ILE A 117 14.11 -6.87 5.32
C ILE A 117 15.01 -8.05 5.76
N GLN A 118 14.39 -9.14 6.21
CA GLN A 118 15.10 -10.35 6.64
C GLN A 118 15.90 -10.99 5.50
N ILE A 119 15.31 -11.10 4.31
CA ILE A 119 16.00 -11.63 3.11
C ILE A 119 17.15 -10.70 2.72
N ALA A 120 16.94 -9.38 2.69
CA ALA A 120 18.00 -8.41 2.38
C ALA A 120 19.19 -8.52 3.35
N ARG A 121 18.90 -8.63 4.65
CA ARG A 121 19.95 -8.84 5.65
C ARG A 121 20.67 -10.17 5.45
N ALA A 122 19.94 -11.26 5.31
CA ALA A 122 20.50 -12.61 5.16
C ALA A 122 21.31 -12.74 3.85
N TYR A 123 20.89 -12.12 2.75
CA TYR A 123 21.64 -12.04 1.49
C TYR A 123 23.08 -11.53 1.72
N HIS A 124 23.22 -10.44 2.46
CA HIS A 124 24.54 -9.89 2.74
C HIS A 124 25.38 -10.80 3.66
N VAL A 125 24.74 -11.45 4.63
CA VAL A 125 25.42 -12.44 5.49
C VAL A 125 25.94 -13.63 4.68
N GLU A 126 25.13 -14.16 3.73
CA GLU A 126 25.54 -15.25 2.83
C GLU A 126 26.75 -14.88 1.97
N ARG A 127 26.95 -13.59 1.68
CA ARG A 127 28.09 -13.05 0.94
C ARG A 127 29.28 -12.67 1.82
N GLY A 128 29.19 -12.85 3.14
CA GLY A 128 30.23 -12.45 4.09
C GLY A 128 30.19 -10.97 4.52
N ASP A 129 29.25 -10.17 4.02
CA ASP A 129 29.08 -8.75 4.34
C ASP A 129 28.27 -8.57 5.64
N THR A 130 28.78 -9.08 6.75
CA THR A 130 28.05 -9.16 8.02
C THR A 130 27.76 -7.80 8.69
N ARG A 131 28.37 -6.72 8.24
CA ARG A 131 28.12 -5.36 8.73
C ARG A 131 26.84 -4.73 8.17
N ARG A 132 26.35 -5.17 6.98
CA ARG A 132 25.20 -4.59 6.30
C ARG A 132 23.89 -4.93 6.98
N TRP A 133 23.37 -4.04 7.82
CA TRP A 133 22.09 -4.21 8.51
C TRP A 133 21.18 -2.97 8.43
N GLN A 134 21.75 -1.80 8.21
CA GLN A 134 21.01 -0.55 8.07
C GLN A 134 20.08 -0.61 6.85
N VAL A 135 18.86 -0.12 7.03
CA VAL A 135 17.92 0.12 5.93
C VAL A 135 17.66 1.62 5.84
N ILE A 136 17.64 2.15 4.63
CA ILE A 136 17.29 3.54 4.37
C ILE A 136 15.91 3.55 3.72
N SER A 137 15.01 4.43 4.17
CA SER A 137 13.66 4.60 3.59
C SER A 137 13.30 6.09 3.48
N PRO A 138 12.33 6.46 2.62
CA PRO A 138 11.84 7.83 2.59
C PRO A 138 11.05 8.17 3.86
N ALA A 139 11.14 9.41 4.31
CA ALA A 139 10.12 10.00 5.16
C ALA A 139 8.77 9.98 4.42
N GLN A 140 7.65 9.92 5.14
CA GLN A 140 6.32 9.78 4.57
C GLN A 140 6.06 8.43 3.86
N ALA A 141 6.78 7.38 4.23
CA ALA A 141 6.47 6.00 3.85
C ALA A 141 5.59 5.31 4.90
N TYR A 142 4.85 4.28 4.49
CA TYR A 142 4.13 3.38 5.39
C TYR A 142 4.34 1.93 4.99
N HIS A 143 4.98 1.15 5.86
CA HIS A 143 5.34 -0.25 5.57
C HIS A 143 4.68 -1.29 6.48
N GLY A 144 3.93 -0.85 7.49
CA GLY A 144 3.18 -1.74 8.39
C GLY A 144 3.41 -1.46 9.87
N PRO A 145 2.67 -2.14 10.77
CA PRO A 145 2.68 -1.91 12.20
C PRO A 145 3.60 -2.86 12.99
N THR A 146 4.30 -3.81 12.35
CA THR A 146 5.30 -4.65 13.07
C THR A 146 6.53 -3.81 13.41
N MET A 147 7.30 -4.20 14.43
CA MET A 147 8.38 -3.35 14.92
C MET A 147 9.42 -3.03 13.85
N ALA A 148 9.81 -3.99 13.00
CA ALA A 148 10.76 -3.74 11.93
C ALA A 148 10.16 -2.83 10.84
N THR A 149 8.92 -3.07 10.42
CA THR A 149 8.27 -2.22 9.40
C THR A 149 7.89 -0.84 9.95
N LEU A 150 7.53 -0.75 11.24
CA LEU A 150 7.28 0.52 11.89
C LEU A 150 8.56 1.37 11.98
N ALA A 151 9.73 0.74 12.19
CA ALA A 151 11.02 1.42 12.17
C ALA A 151 11.34 2.05 10.80
N LEU A 152 10.84 1.46 9.69
CA LEU A 152 10.97 1.99 8.33
C LEU A 152 9.85 2.95 7.93
N THR A 153 8.74 2.95 8.65
CA THR A 153 7.62 3.85 8.41
C THR A 153 8.03 5.28 8.76
N GLY A 154 8.17 6.15 7.76
CA GLY A 154 8.63 7.52 7.93
C GLY A 154 7.59 8.47 8.53
N ARG A 155 6.91 8.04 9.61
CA ARG A 155 5.87 8.81 10.31
C ARG A 155 6.18 8.91 11.81
N PRO A 156 6.91 9.94 12.25
CA PRO A 156 7.37 10.08 13.64
C PRO A 156 6.27 9.95 14.69
N GLY A 157 5.05 10.41 14.37
CA GLY A 157 3.91 10.31 15.29
C GLY A 157 3.46 8.87 15.57
N LEU A 158 3.66 7.93 14.63
CA LEU A 158 3.39 6.51 14.85
C LEU A 158 4.53 5.81 15.58
N GLN A 159 5.77 6.24 15.37
CA GLN A 159 6.97 5.63 15.94
C GLN A 159 7.19 6.03 17.41
N ALA A 160 6.86 7.26 17.79
CA ALA A 160 7.21 7.85 19.07
C ALA A 160 6.84 6.98 20.30
N PRO A 161 5.64 6.37 20.39
CA PRO A 161 5.30 5.52 21.54
C PRO A 161 6.13 4.23 21.63
N PHE A 162 6.72 3.78 20.51
CA PHE A 162 7.42 2.51 20.38
C PHE A 162 8.94 2.65 20.24
N GLY A 163 9.47 3.88 20.31
CA GLY A 163 10.89 4.18 20.13
C GLY A 163 11.87 3.18 20.77
N PRO A 164 11.68 2.74 22.03
CA PRO A 164 12.57 1.77 22.67
C PRO A 164 12.67 0.40 22.00
N TYR A 165 11.71 0.04 21.14
CA TYR A 165 11.66 -1.25 20.43
C TYR A 165 12.08 -1.17 18.97
N LEU A 166 12.24 0.05 18.43
CA LEU A 166 12.51 0.24 17.00
C LEU A 166 14.01 0.23 16.73
N ALA A 167 14.40 -0.47 15.65
CA ALA A 167 15.76 -0.34 15.13
C ALA A 167 15.98 1.08 14.60
N GLU A 168 17.17 1.62 14.84
CA GLU A 168 17.54 2.95 14.38
C GLU A 168 17.92 2.91 12.88
N HIS A 169 16.92 3.01 12.03
CA HIS A 169 17.08 3.17 10.58
C HIS A 169 17.11 4.65 10.17
N ARG A 170 17.58 4.92 8.97
CA ARG A 170 17.70 6.27 8.44
C ARG A 170 16.59 6.59 7.45
N HIS A 171 16.13 7.83 7.49
CA HIS A 171 15.13 8.35 6.57
C HIS A 171 15.69 9.51 5.74
N ILE A 172 15.32 9.57 4.47
CA ILE A 172 15.61 10.73 3.62
C ILE A 172 14.31 11.49 3.33
N PRO A 173 14.38 12.81 3.04
CA PRO A 173 13.22 13.58 2.64
C PRO A 173 12.53 12.98 1.41
N PRO A 174 11.19 13.07 1.29
CA PRO A 174 10.48 12.63 0.09
C PRO A 174 10.74 13.59 -1.06
N SER A 175 10.88 13.04 -2.28
CA SER A 175 10.96 13.85 -3.49
C SER A 175 9.55 14.24 -3.95
N THR A 176 9.00 15.34 -3.42
CA THR A 176 7.66 15.84 -3.77
C THR A 176 7.73 17.17 -4.52
N TRP A 177 6.64 17.54 -5.19
CA TRP A 177 6.55 18.83 -5.89
C TRP A 177 6.87 20.02 -4.99
N ARG A 178 6.57 19.90 -3.69
CA ARG A 178 6.75 20.97 -2.70
C ARG A 178 8.20 21.10 -2.26
N PHE A 179 8.91 19.98 -2.08
CA PHE A 179 10.23 19.96 -1.45
C PHE A 179 11.35 19.66 -2.45
N ASP A 180 11.12 18.77 -3.40
CA ASP A 180 12.12 18.33 -4.35
C ASP A 180 11.49 17.77 -5.63
N PRO A 181 10.95 18.62 -6.51
CA PRO A 181 10.32 18.17 -7.75
C PRO A 181 11.31 17.52 -8.75
N SER A 182 12.60 17.72 -8.56
CA SER A 182 13.65 17.13 -9.41
C SER A 182 14.16 15.78 -8.94
N GLY A 183 14.00 15.44 -7.67
CA GLY A 183 14.60 14.28 -7.03
C GLY A 183 16.08 14.46 -6.63
N GLU A 184 16.67 15.64 -6.88
CA GLU A 184 18.09 15.88 -6.59
C GLU A 184 18.37 16.03 -5.10
N ALA A 185 17.49 16.73 -4.37
CA ALA A 185 17.68 16.93 -2.95
C ALA A 185 17.54 15.61 -2.16
N ALA A 186 16.59 14.74 -2.56
CA ALA A 186 16.45 13.43 -1.98
C ALA A 186 17.68 12.54 -2.25
N LEU A 187 18.25 12.60 -3.47
CA LEU A 187 19.48 11.89 -3.80
C LEU A 187 20.70 12.42 -3.05
N ALA A 188 20.82 13.74 -2.89
CA ALA A 188 21.88 14.34 -2.08
C ALA A 188 21.76 13.95 -0.59
N ALA A 189 20.53 13.91 -0.06
CA ALA A 189 20.29 13.43 1.30
C ALA A 189 20.65 11.93 1.44
N LEU A 190 20.37 11.12 0.42
CA LEU A 190 20.80 9.71 0.40
C LEU A 190 22.35 9.60 0.44
N ASP A 191 23.05 10.41 -0.35
CA ASP A 191 24.53 10.44 -0.32
C ASP A 191 25.05 10.82 1.08
N SER A 192 24.48 11.84 1.69
CA SER A 192 24.87 12.27 3.06
C SER A 192 24.62 11.17 4.10
N VAL A 193 23.48 10.47 4.02
CA VAL A 193 23.20 9.34 4.90
C VAL A 193 24.16 8.18 4.67
N LEU A 194 24.49 7.87 3.39
CA LEU A 194 25.48 6.82 3.07
C LEU A 194 26.86 7.15 3.62
N GLU A 195 27.29 8.42 3.56
CA GLU A 195 28.55 8.89 4.18
C GLU A 195 28.51 8.79 5.71
N GLU A 196 27.41 9.19 6.34
CA GLU A 196 27.24 9.16 7.81
C GLU A 196 27.31 7.73 8.37
N VAL A 197 26.55 6.80 7.78
CA VAL A 197 26.45 5.43 8.32
C VAL A 197 27.52 4.49 7.81
N GLY A 198 28.22 4.86 6.75
CA GLY A 198 29.10 4.01 5.98
C GLY A 198 28.33 3.11 5.01
N PRO A 199 28.56 3.22 3.68
CA PRO A 199 27.79 2.47 2.67
C PRO A 199 27.89 0.95 2.83
N GLU A 200 28.99 0.47 3.43
CA GLU A 200 29.19 -0.95 3.74
C GLU A 200 28.35 -1.46 4.92
N ASN A 201 27.61 -0.60 5.61
CA ASN A 201 26.67 -0.95 6.66
C ASN A 201 25.22 -0.99 6.15
N VAL A 202 24.95 -0.49 4.93
CA VAL A 202 23.62 -0.42 4.35
C VAL A 202 23.27 -1.72 3.65
N SER A 203 22.18 -2.36 4.08
CA SER A 203 21.65 -3.59 3.47
C SER A 203 20.70 -3.31 2.32
N ALA A 204 19.80 -2.32 2.49
CA ALA A 204 18.78 -2.02 1.50
C ALA A 204 18.31 -0.56 1.55
N TYR A 205 17.83 -0.09 0.40
CA TYR A 205 16.89 1.03 0.30
C TYR A 205 15.49 0.47 0.13
N PHE A 206 14.55 0.88 0.98
CA PHE A 206 13.20 0.34 1.06
C PHE A 206 12.17 1.43 0.81
N CYS A 207 11.30 1.29 -0.19
CA CYS A 207 10.31 2.30 -0.52
C CYS A 207 9.07 1.74 -1.20
N GLU A 208 7.97 2.51 -1.12
CA GLU A 208 6.82 2.35 -2.03
C GLU A 208 7.17 2.98 -3.38
N PRO A 209 7.04 2.27 -4.52
CA PRO A 209 7.35 2.85 -5.85
C PRO A 209 6.37 3.98 -6.24
N ILE A 210 5.12 3.87 -5.82
CA ILE A 210 4.12 4.92 -5.78
C ILE A 210 3.55 4.89 -4.37
N THR A 211 3.63 6.00 -3.67
CA THR A 211 3.21 6.06 -2.27
C THR A 211 1.70 5.92 -2.12
N ALA A 212 1.25 5.43 -0.98
CA ALA A 212 -0.17 5.26 -0.70
C ALA A 212 -0.59 5.90 0.63
N ALA A 213 -0.53 5.15 1.74
CA ALA A 213 -1.18 5.52 2.98
C ALA A 213 -0.56 6.75 3.70
N ALA A 214 0.70 7.08 3.44
CA ALA A 214 1.38 8.19 4.10
C ALA A 214 1.43 9.46 3.24
N LEU A 215 1.54 9.29 1.92
CA LEU A 215 1.63 10.36 0.94
C LEU A 215 0.83 9.92 -0.32
N PRO A 216 -0.48 10.18 -0.38
CA PRO A 216 -1.38 9.63 -1.39
C PRO A 216 -0.92 9.77 -2.84
N ALA A 217 -0.69 8.61 -3.48
CA ALA A 217 -0.45 8.42 -4.91
C ALA A 217 0.67 9.28 -5.51
N TYR A 218 1.72 9.58 -4.74
CA TYR A 218 2.87 10.32 -5.24
C TYR A 218 3.92 9.38 -5.87
N THR A 219 4.47 9.79 -7.01
CA THR A 219 5.54 9.06 -7.72
C THR A 219 6.77 9.95 -7.81
N PRO A 220 7.93 9.54 -7.29
CA PRO A 220 9.19 10.24 -7.50
C PRO A 220 9.52 10.39 -8.99
N PRO A 221 10.19 11.47 -9.41
CA PRO A 221 10.54 11.70 -10.81
C PRO A 221 11.55 10.66 -11.32
N GLU A 222 11.58 10.44 -12.64
CA GLU A 222 12.45 9.46 -13.29
C GLU A 222 13.94 9.63 -12.91
N ARG A 223 14.39 10.87 -12.76
CA ARG A 223 15.76 11.20 -12.34
C ARG A 223 16.11 10.60 -10.97
N PHE A 224 15.19 10.62 -10.02
CA PHE A 224 15.39 9.99 -8.71
C PHE A 224 15.66 8.49 -8.86
N TRP A 225 14.86 7.78 -9.65
CA TRP A 225 15.02 6.34 -9.85
C TRP A 225 16.33 5.97 -10.52
N ARG A 226 16.75 6.76 -11.53
CA ARG A 226 18.05 6.57 -12.19
C ARG A 226 19.21 6.81 -11.22
N GLY A 227 19.14 7.90 -10.44
CA GLY A 227 20.16 8.21 -9.45
C GLY A 227 20.21 7.20 -8.30
N LEU A 228 19.07 6.63 -7.90
CA LEU A 228 19.03 5.54 -6.93
C LEU A 228 19.69 4.26 -7.46
N ALA A 229 19.44 3.93 -8.75
CA ALA A 229 20.08 2.79 -9.41
C ALA A 229 21.62 2.94 -9.44
N GLU A 230 22.13 4.12 -9.79
CA GLU A 230 23.57 4.42 -9.79
C GLU A 230 24.21 4.20 -8.40
N ARG A 231 23.51 4.59 -7.33
CA ARG A 231 23.98 4.43 -5.95
C ARG A 231 23.95 2.97 -5.51
N ARG A 232 22.88 2.24 -5.86
CA ARG A 232 22.82 0.79 -5.64
C ARG A 232 24.01 0.09 -6.29
N ASP A 233 24.28 0.37 -7.56
CA ASP A 233 25.34 -0.28 -8.34
C ASP A 233 26.74 0.07 -7.79
N ARG A 234 26.92 1.30 -7.31
CA ARG A 234 28.18 1.76 -6.69
C ARG A 234 28.43 1.16 -5.31
N HIS A 235 27.40 1.06 -4.47
CA HIS A 235 27.55 0.74 -3.05
C HIS A 235 27.10 -0.68 -2.68
N GLY A 236 26.36 -1.36 -3.56
CA GLY A 236 25.97 -2.77 -3.40
C GLY A 236 24.90 -3.04 -2.37
N PHE A 237 24.06 -2.06 -1.97
CA PHE A 237 22.85 -2.31 -1.20
C PHE A 237 21.74 -2.80 -2.12
N LEU A 238 20.71 -3.46 -1.56
CA LEU A 238 19.56 -3.93 -2.32
C LEU A 238 18.48 -2.84 -2.42
N ILE A 239 17.65 -2.93 -3.46
CA ILE A 239 16.40 -2.14 -3.60
C ILE A 239 15.22 -3.06 -3.29
N CYS A 240 14.42 -2.67 -2.30
CA CYS A 240 13.20 -3.35 -1.92
C CYS A 240 11.99 -2.45 -2.21
N TYR A 241 11.08 -2.92 -3.06
CA TYR A 241 9.82 -2.22 -3.32
C TYR A 241 8.69 -2.80 -2.46
N ASP A 242 8.06 -1.91 -1.70
CA ASP A 242 6.76 -2.20 -1.10
C ASP A 242 5.65 -1.96 -2.14
N GLU A 243 5.24 -3.04 -2.77
CA GLU A 243 4.10 -3.05 -3.70
C GLU A 243 2.84 -3.69 -3.08
N VAL A 244 2.72 -3.61 -1.78
CA VAL A 244 1.54 -4.09 -1.03
C VAL A 244 0.25 -3.41 -1.52
N VAL A 245 0.33 -2.13 -1.93
CA VAL A 245 -0.78 -1.39 -2.53
C VAL A 245 -0.71 -1.38 -4.04
N THR A 246 0.43 -1.05 -4.60
CA THR A 246 0.62 -0.76 -6.03
C THR A 246 0.64 -2.01 -6.90
N GLY A 247 1.01 -3.14 -6.34
CA GLY A 247 1.04 -4.42 -7.03
C GLY A 247 -0.34 -5.01 -7.33
N ILE A 248 -0.33 -6.09 -8.11
CA ILE A 248 -1.51 -6.88 -8.47
C ILE A 248 -2.60 -6.04 -9.17
N GLY A 249 -2.16 -5.14 -10.07
CA GLY A 249 -3.06 -4.45 -11.01
C GLY A 249 -3.50 -3.04 -10.63
N ARG A 250 -3.28 -2.57 -9.40
CA ARG A 250 -3.80 -1.29 -8.88
C ARG A 250 -3.45 -0.08 -9.75
N THR A 251 -2.27 -0.06 -10.35
CA THR A 251 -1.77 1.04 -11.19
C THR A 251 -2.01 0.83 -12.69
N GLY A 252 -2.73 -0.24 -13.08
CA GLY A 252 -2.95 -0.64 -14.47
C GLY A 252 -1.82 -1.51 -15.06
N HIS A 253 -0.93 -2.01 -14.19
CA HIS A 253 0.14 -2.96 -14.48
C HIS A 253 0.18 -4.00 -13.37
N TRP A 254 0.76 -5.19 -13.63
CA TRP A 254 0.89 -6.21 -12.60
C TRP A 254 1.64 -5.67 -11.38
N PHE A 255 2.73 -4.96 -11.61
CA PHE A 255 3.50 -4.24 -10.61
C PHE A 255 3.79 -2.82 -11.08
N ALA A 256 3.87 -1.86 -10.16
CA ALA A 256 4.27 -0.49 -10.50
C ALA A 256 5.72 -0.45 -11.05
N ALA A 257 6.56 -1.37 -10.59
CA ALA A 257 7.92 -1.58 -11.09
C ALA A 257 8.00 -1.76 -12.61
N ASP A 258 6.94 -2.27 -13.28
CA ASP A 258 6.89 -2.46 -14.74
C ASP A 258 7.04 -1.14 -15.52
N LYS A 259 6.83 0.00 -14.87
CA LYS A 259 6.89 1.35 -15.47
C LYS A 259 7.99 2.24 -14.92
N LEU A 260 8.75 1.75 -13.98
CA LEU A 260 9.86 2.49 -13.41
C LEU A 260 11.19 2.10 -14.07
N PRO A 261 12.14 3.03 -14.18
CA PRO A 261 13.44 2.73 -14.82
C PRO A 261 14.38 1.89 -13.94
N LEU A 262 13.95 1.53 -12.73
CA LEU A 262 14.70 0.74 -11.77
C LEU A 262 13.95 -0.54 -11.44
N VAL A 263 14.52 -1.69 -11.77
CA VAL A 263 14.02 -2.99 -11.34
C VAL A 263 14.55 -3.27 -9.92
N PRO A 264 13.68 -3.57 -8.96
CA PRO A 264 14.10 -3.87 -7.58
C PRO A 264 14.68 -5.28 -7.46
N ASP A 265 15.36 -5.52 -6.33
CA ASP A 265 15.90 -6.83 -5.97
C ASP A 265 14.88 -7.70 -5.20
N LEU A 266 13.97 -7.03 -4.48
CA LEU A 266 12.86 -7.64 -3.74
C LEU A 266 11.58 -6.84 -3.95
N ILE A 267 10.43 -7.53 -4.05
CA ILE A 267 9.10 -6.92 -4.10
C ILE A 267 8.23 -7.57 -3.03
N ALA A 268 7.69 -6.75 -2.13
CA ALA A 268 6.63 -7.18 -1.21
C ALA A 268 5.25 -6.90 -1.82
N ALA A 269 4.37 -7.89 -1.86
CA ALA A 269 3.01 -7.79 -2.35
C ALA A 269 2.01 -8.38 -1.36
N ALA A 270 0.77 -7.84 -1.30
CA ALA A 270 -0.31 -8.38 -0.48
C ALA A 270 -1.66 -7.86 -0.99
N LYS A 271 -2.58 -7.46 -0.12
CA LYS A 271 -3.87 -6.81 -0.41
C LYS A 271 -4.59 -7.39 -1.65
N GLY A 272 -4.31 -6.82 -2.83
CA GLY A 272 -4.88 -7.26 -4.10
C GLY A 272 -4.61 -8.72 -4.43
N LEU A 273 -3.57 -9.34 -3.89
CA LEU A 273 -3.26 -10.75 -4.09
C LEU A 273 -4.35 -11.68 -3.52
N GLY A 274 -4.92 -11.31 -2.38
CA GLY A 274 -6.07 -12.02 -1.79
C GLY A 274 -7.41 -11.38 -2.10
N ALA A 275 -7.40 -10.19 -2.68
CA ALA A 275 -8.57 -9.37 -3.04
C ALA A 275 -9.62 -9.26 -1.91
N GLY A 276 -9.20 -9.32 -0.65
CA GLY A 276 -10.08 -9.29 0.52
C GLY A 276 -10.73 -10.63 0.89
N TYR A 277 -10.53 -11.69 0.09
CA TYR A 277 -11.11 -13.03 0.34
C TYR A 277 -10.22 -13.92 1.20
N ALA A 278 -8.91 -13.68 1.19
CA ALA A 278 -7.97 -14.37 2.08
C ALA A 278 -6.82 -13.45 2.50
N ALA A 279 -6.33 -13.68 3.71
CA ALA A 279 -5.09 -13.08 4.17
C ALA A 279 -3.90 -13.77 3.48
N ILE A 280 -3.15 -13.02 2.69
CA ILE A 280 -1.95 -13.48 1.98
C ILE A 280 -1.03 -12.30 1.67
N GLY A 281 0.27 -12.55 1.81
CA GLY A 281 1.34 -11.70 1.32
C GLY A 281 2.40 -12.54 0.62
N ALA A 282 3.24 -11.89 -0.17
CA ALA A 282 4.32 -12.53 -0.89
C ALA A 282 5.54 -11.62 -0.97
N VAL A 283 6.74 -12.21 -0.95
CA VAL A 283 7.97 -11.54 -1.32
C VAL A 283 8.51 -12.21 -2.57
N LEU A 284 8.58 -11.45 -3.66
CA LEU A 284 9.23 -11.87 -4.88
C LEU A 284 10.73 -11.52 -4.79
N CYS A 285 11.57 -12.41 -5.23
CA CYS A 285 13.02 -12.35 -5.05
C CYS A 285 13.72 -12.48 -6.39
N ALA A 286 14.64 -11.56 -6.67
CA ALA A 286 15.48 -11.60 -7.84
C ALA A 286 16.45 -12.80 -7.79
N ASP A 287 16.81 -13.33 -8.96
CA ASP A 287 17.65 -14.54 -9.07
C ASP A 287 18.98 -14.39 -8.33
N HIS A 288 19.68 -13.28 -8.48
CA HIS A 288 20.99 -13.08 -7.83
C HIS A 288 20.90 -13.11 -6.30
N VAL A 289 19.76 -12.67 -5.73
CA VAL A 289 19.52 -12.76 -4.27
C VAL A 289 19.35 -14.23 -3.87
N TYR A 290 18.54 -15.00 -4.61
CA TYR A 290 18.38 -16.44 -4.37
C TYR A 290 19.71 -17.19 -4.53
N GLN A 291 20.51 -16.86 -5.54
CA GLN A 291 21.81 -17.52 -5.81
C GLN A 291 22.81 -17.33 -4.66
N ALA A 292 22.75 -16.21 -3.92
CA ALA A 292 23.60 -16.04 -2.75
C ALA A 292 23.34 -17.13 -1.70
N PHE A 293 22.08 -17.48 -1.45
CA PHE A 293 21.75 -18.61 -0.57
C PHE A 293 22.10 -19.96 -1.20
N ALA A 294 21.84 -20.16 -2.48
CA ALA A 294 22.10 -21.41 -3.17
C ALA A 294 23.59 -21.79 -3.19
N HIS A 295 24.48 -20.80 -3.28
CA HIS A 295 25.93 -20.97 -3.25
C HIS A 295 26.53 -20.84 -1.84
N GLY A 296 25.78 -20.24 -0.88
CA GLY A 296 26.16 -20.07 0.51
C GLY A 296 25.68 -21.20 1.41
N SER A 297 24.97 -20.86 2.47
CA SER A 297 24.48 -21.82 3.48
C SER A 297 23.43 -22.81 2.98
N ARG A 298 22.82 -22.56 1.83
CA ARG A 298 21.70 -23.30 1.22
C ARG A 298 20.46 -23.34 2.12
N ARG A 299 20.30 -22.34 3.00
CA ARG A 299 19.20 -22.27 3.96
C ARG A 299 18.79 -20.82 4.23
N PHE A 300 17.49 -20.58 4.23
CA PHE A 300 16.89 -19.41 4.88
C PHE A 300 16.28 -19.87 6.21
N THR A 301 16.80 -19.36 7.34
CA THR A 301 16.56 -19.94 8.67
C THR A 301 15.24 -19.55 9.32
N LEU A 302 14.58 -18.50 8.82
CA LEU A 302 13.34 -17.99 9.40
C LEU A 302 12.14 -18.67 8.73
N GLY A 303 11.44 -19.52 9.48
CA GLY A 303 10.19 -20.15 9.08
C GLY A 303 8.99 -19.24 9.32
N HIS A 304 7.89 -19.50 8.61
CA HIS A 304 6.60 -18.87 8.84
C HIS A 304 5.51 -19.95 8.76
N THR A 305 4.71 -20.08 9.81
CA THR A 305 3.68 -21.14 9.89
C THR A 305 2.74 -21.14 8.69
N TRP A 306 2.34 -19.97 8.22
CA TRP A 306 1.39 -19.80 7.11
C TRP A 306 2.05 -19.58 5.74
N ASP A 307 3.35 -19.85 5.60
CA ASP A 307 4.03 -19.76 4.31
C ASP A 307 3.42 -20.75 3.30
N GLY A 308 2.69 -20.22 2.34
CA GLY A 308 2.03 -21.02 1.31
C GLY A 308 0.81 -21.80 1.82
N ALA A 309 0.06 -21.27 2.78
CA ALA A 309 -1.19 -21.85 3.26
C ALA A 309 -2.12 -22.20 2.09
N PRO A 310 -2.60 -23.48 2.01
CA PRO A 310 -3.33 -23.96 0.84
C PRO A 310 -4.54 -23.12 0.47
N LEU A 311 -5.36 -22.72 1.44
CA LEU A 311 -6.54 -21.89 1.24
C LEU A 311 -6.18 -20.53 0.64
N SER A 312 -5.21 -19.84 1.25
CA SER A 312 -4.81 -18.50 0.81
C SER A 312 -4.20 -18.54 -0.59
N CYS A 313 -3.39 -19.56 -0.90
CA CYS A 313 -2.81 -19.75 -2.23
C CYS A 313 -3.86 -20.09 -3.29
N ALA A 314 -4.86 -20.93 -2.98
CA ALA A 314 -5.96 -21.23 -3.90
C ALA A 314 -6.80 -19.98 -4.21
N VAL A 315 -7.06 -19.16 -3.20
CA VAL A 315 -7.72 -17.85 -3.39
C VAL A 315 -6.86 -16.93 -4.26
N GLY A 316 -5.56 -16.79 -3.96
CA GLY A 316 -4.66 -15.95 -4.76
C GLY A 316 -4.59 -16.38 -6.22
N LEU A 317 -4.49 -17.70 -6.51
CA LEU A 317 -4.56 -18.24 -7.86
C LEU A 317 -5.85 -17.84 -8.58
N LYS A 318 -7.01 -18.01 -7.92
CA LYS A 318 -8.29 -17.63 -8.51
C LYS A 318 -8.40 -16.13 -8.74
N VAL A 319 -7.84 -15.30 -7.87
CA VAL A 319 -7.76 -13.85 -8.05
C VAL A 319 -6.97 -13.51 -9.32
N LEU A 320 -5.76 -14.08 -9.51
CA LEU A 320 -4.97 -13.84 -10.71
C LEU A 320 -5.67 -14.30 -11.98
N GLU A 321 -6.34 -15.46 -11.93
CA GLU A 321 -7.15 -15.98 -13.04
C GLU A 321 -8.28 -15.00 -13.42
N VAL A 322 -9.03 -14.48 -12.44
CA VAL A 322 -10.12 -13.50 -12.67
C VAL A 322 -9.58 -12.20 -13.26
N LEU A 323 -8.45 -11.68 -12.72
CA LEU A 323 -7.82 -10.47 -13.23
C LEU A 323 -7.46 -10.59 -14.71
N ARG A 324 -6.95 -11.75 -15.15
CA ARG A 324 -6.62 -12.02 -16.54
C ARG A 324 -7.88 -12.23 -17.40
N ALA A 325 -8.78 -13.12 -16.96
CA ALA A 325 -9.96 -13.51 -17.73
C ALA A 325 -10.88 -12.32 -18.04
N GLU A 326 -11.05 -11.41 -17.09
CA GLU A 326 -11.87 -10.21 -17.23
C GLU A 326 -11.07 -8.98 -17.68
N ARG A 327 -9.76 -9.13 -17.92
CA ARG A 327 -8.87 -8.05 -18.34
C ARG A 327 -8.96 -6.82 -17.42
N LEU A 328 -9.03 -7.07 -16.10
CA LEU A 328 -9.26 -5.99 -15.13
C LEU A 328 -8.07 -5.05 -14.99
N ILE A 329 -6.85 -5.52 -15.20
CA ILE A 329 -5.65 -4.68 -15.18
C ILE A 329 -5.64 -3.72 -16.37
N GLU A 330 -6.00 -4.20 -17.56
CA GLU A 330 -6.18 -3.37 -18.75
C GLU A 330 -7.28 -2.33 -18.52
N ARG A 331 -8.41 -2.76 -17.94
CA ARG A 331 -9.49 -1.83 -17.57
C ARG A 331 -8.98 -0.71 -16.66
N VAL A 332 -8.23 -1.05 -15.61
CA VAL A 332 -7.64 -0.05 -14.69
C VAL A 332 -6.71 0.91 -15.44
N ARG A 333 -5.89 0.39 -16.36
CA ARG A 333 -4.98 1.19 -17.18
C ARG A 333 -5.72 2.14 -18.13
N GLU A 334 -6.76 1.66 -18.77
CA GLU A 334 -7.54 2.41 -19.76
C GLU A 334 -8.46 3.45 -19.10
N LYS A 335 -9.09 3.10 -17.97
CA LYS A 335 -10.05 3.97 -17.27
C LYS A 335 -9.41 4.94 -16.29
N GLY A 336 -8.24 4.61 -15.76
CA GLY A 336 -7.56 5.40 -14.71
C GLY A 336 -7.33 6.87 -15.09
N PRO A 337 -6.78 7.17 -16.28
CA PRO A 337 -6.62 8.56 -16.71
C PRO A 337 -7.95 9.33 -16.76
N GLY A 338 -9.00 8.74 -17.34
CA GLY A 338 -10.34 9.34 -17.39
C GLY A 338 -10.93 9.61 -16.02
N LEU A 339 -10.80 8.65 -15.09
CA LEU A 339 -11.26 8.82 -13.70
C LEU A 339 -10.50 9.96 -12.98
N ARG A 340 -9.18 10.03 -13.16
CA ARG A 340 -8.38 11.12 -12.59
C ARG A 340 -8.81 12.49 -13.15
N ASP A 341 -9.01 12.59 -14.45
CA ASP A 341 -9.39 13.83 -15.12
C ASP A 341 -10.83 14.26 -14.77
N GLU A 342 -11.75 13.30 -14.61
CA GLU A 342 -13.11 13.53 -14.12
C GLU A 342 -13.09 14.07 -12.67
N LEU A 343 -12.30 13.43 -11.79
CA LEU A 343 -12.12 13.87 -10.41
C LEU A 343 -11.49 15.27 -10.35
N ALA A 344 -10.45 15.52 -11.14
CA ALA A 344 -9.82 16.84 -11.21
C ALA A 344 -10.79 17.91 -11.71
N THR A 345 -11.63 17.59 -12.70
CA THR A 345 -12.65 18.49 -13.23
C THR A 345 -13.73 18.79 -12.20
N ALA A 346 -14.22 17.78 -11.49
CA ALA A 346 -15.26 17.93 -10.46
C ALA A 346 -14.80 18.77 -9.26
N LEU A 347 -13.50 18.79 -8.99
CA LEU A 347 -12.86 19.55 -7.92
C LEU A 347 -12.25 20.90 -8.40
N ALA A 348 -12.31 21.18 -9.70
CA ALA A 348 -11.74 22.41 -10.26
C ALA A 348 -12.39 23.66 -9.65
N GLY A 349 -11.57 24.67 -9.37
CA GLY A 349 -12.03 25.93 -8.76
C GLY A 349 -12.39 25.86 -7.27
N MET A 350 -12.15 24.71 -6.60
CA MET A 350 -12.25 24.60 -5.14
C MET A 350 -10.93 25.04 -4.50
N PRO A 351 -10.86 26.17 -3.78
CA PRO A 351 -9.59 26.71 -3.26
C PRO A 351 -8.88 25.78 -2.26
N LEU A 352 -9.64 24.88 -1.63
CA LEU A 352 -9.11 23.86 -0.70
C LEU A 352 -8.29 22.80 -1.42
N VAL A 353 -8.52 22.53 -2.71
CA VAL A 353 -7.88 21.45 -3.47
C VAL A 353 -6.68 21.97 -4.25
N ARG A 354 -5.52 21.42 -4.00
CA ARG A 354 -4.28 21.75 -4.71
C ARG A 354 -4.12 20.97 -6.01
N GLU A 355 -4.24 19.64 -5.92
CA GLU A 355 -4.07 18.77 -7.07
C GLU A 355 -4.78 17.43 -6.90
N VAL A 356 -5.04 16.81 -8.04
CA VAL A 356 -5.41 15.38 -8.15
C VAL A 356 -4.31 14.67 -8.94
N ARG A 357 -3.75 13.62 -8.37
CA ARG A 357 -2.63 12.86 -8.96
C ARG A 357 -2.83 11.36 -8.86
N GLY A 358 -2.00 10.59 -9.53
CA GLY A 358 -1.95 9.12 -9.39
C GLY A 358 -2.02 8.36 -10.71
N HIS A 359 -2.08 7.03 -10.58
CA HIS A 359 -2.02 6.09 -11.69
C HIS A 359 -3.07 4.99 -11.55
N GLY A 360 -3.69 4.61 -12.65
CA GLY A 360 -4.73 3.59 -12.66
C GLY A 360 -5.86 3.94 -11.68
N PHE A 361 -6.18 3.03 -10.78
CA PHE A 361 -7.16 3.22 -9.70
C PHE A 361 -6.48 3.48 -8.34
N LEU A 362 -5.40 4.21 -8.32
CA LEU A 362 -4.76 4.76 -7.14
C LEU A 362 -4.59 6.26 -7.34
N LEU A 363 -5.51 7.05 -6.80
CA LEU A 363 -5.53 8.50 -6.93
C LEU A 363 -5.38 9.15 -5.55
N GLY A 364 -4.74 10.32 -5.54
CA GLY A 364 -4.56 11.16 -4.35
C GLY A 364 -5.09 12.57 -4.62
N VAL A 365 -5.76 13.14 -3.62
CA VAL A 365 -6.21 14.53 -3.61
C VAL A 365 -5.51 15.25 -2.47
N GLU A 366 -4.76 16.31 -2.77
CA GLU A 366 -4.02 17.11 -1.78
C GLU A 366 -4.77 18.39 -1.46
N TYR A 367 -4.84 18.71 -0.16
CA TYR A 367 -5.47 19.92 0.35
C TYR A 367 -4.43 20.96 0.77
N VAL A 368 -4.80 22.22 0.62
CA VAL A 368 -3.99 23.38 0.99
C VAL A 368 -4.84 24.45 1.64
N ASP A 369 -4.20 25.39 2.29
CA ASP A 369 -4.85 26.58 2.83
C ASP A 369 -5.46 27.39 1.67
N PRO A 370 -6.77 27.59 1.62
CA PRO A 370 -7.43 28.31 0.54
C PRO A 370 -7.06 29.80 0.47
N ARG A 371 -6.45 30.36 1.52
CA ARG A 371 -6.05 31.79 1.58
C ARG A 371 -4.83 32.08 0.69
N ASP A 372 -3.94 31.11 0.53
CA ASP A 372 -2.73 31.26 -0.31
C ASP A 372 -2.59 30.19 -1.41
N GLY A 373 -3.41 29.14 -1.36
CA GLY A 373 -3.40 28.03 -2.32
C GLY A 373 -2.11 27.18 -2.27
N LYS A 374 -1.34 27.26 -1.20
CA LYS A 374 0.01 26.70 -1.13
C LYS A 374 0.37 26.09 0.24
N SER A 375 0.10 26.78 1.33
CA SER A 375 0.47 26.35 2.68
C SER A 375 -0.31 25.12 3.12
N PHE A 376 0.20 24.35 4.07
CA PHE A 376 -0.57 23.32 4.73
C PHE A 376 -1.65 23.97 5.61
N LEU A 377 -2.78 23.29 5.72
CA LEU A 377 -3.83 23.68 6.64
C LEU A 377 -3.36 23.53 8.10
N PRO A 378 -3.84 24.39 9.01
CA PRO A 378 -3.64 24.19 10.44
C PRO A 378 -4.14 22.80 10.88
N PRO A 379 -3.32 21.98 11.55
CA PRO A 379 -3.69 20.61 11.93
C PRO A 379 -4.94 20.52 12.83
N GLU A 380 -5.20 21.57 13.61
CA GLU A 380 -6.37 21.69 14.49
C GLU A 380 -7.70 21.73 13.73
N LEU A 381 -7.70 22.11 12.46
CA LEU A 381 -8.89 22.04 11.60
C LEU A 381 -9.32 20.60 11.32
N GLY A 382 -8.40 19.64 11.39
CA GLY A 382 -8.67 18.21 11.21
C GLY A 382 -9.35 17.89 9.89
N VAL A 383 -8.92 18.52 8.79
CA VAL A 383 -9.60 18.46 7.48
C VAL A 383 -9.71 17.04 6.97
N ALA A 384 -8.67 16.25 7.03
CA ALA A 384 -8.71 14.83 6.64
C ALA A 384 -9.82 14.06 7.39
N ARG A 385 -9.95 14.27 8.71
CA ARG A 385 -11.00 13.64 9.52
C ARG A 385 -12.39 14.11 9.10
N ARG A 386 -12.57 15.42 8.84
CA ARG A 386 -13.85 15.98 8.37
C ARG A 386 -14.24 15.39 7.02
N VAL A 387 -13.28 15.23 6.11
CA VAL A 387 -13.53 14.59 4.80
C VAL A 387 -14.03 13.16 4.98
N ASP A 388 -13.36 12.34 5.78
CA ASP A 388 -13.77 10.95 6.03
C ASP A 388 -15.17 10.86 6.65
N LEU A 389 -15.47 11.67 7.66
CA LEU A 389 -16.76 11.66 8.33
C LEU A 389 -17.89 12.14 7.40
N THR A 390 -17.69 13.25 6.69
CA THR A 390 -18.67 13.79 5.75
C THR A 390 -18.92 12.83 4.58
N ALA A 391 -17.87 12.21 4.03
CA ALA A 391 -18.01 11.19 3.01
C ALA A 391 -18.85 9.99 3.49
N MET A 392 -18.59 9.50 4.70
CA MET A 392 -19.37 8.43 5.33
C MET A 392 -20.84 8.82 5.53
N GLU A 393 -21.13 10.06 5.93
CA GLU A 393 -22.50 10.58 6.02
C GLU A 393 -23.21 10.54 4.68
N GLN A 394 -22.51 10.87 3.59
CA GLN A 394 -23.01 10.84 2.22
C GLN A 394 -22.99 9.45 1.58
N GLY A 395 -22.64 8.42 2.34
CA GLY A 395 -22.59 7.04 1.85
C GLY A 395 -21.43 6.77 0.88
N LEU A 396 -20.28 7.41 1.09
CA LEU A 396 -19.04 7.17 0.36
C LEU A 396 -17.94 6.77 1.34
N ILE A 397 -17.15 5.75 1.02
CA ILE A 397 -15.96 5.37 1.78
C ILE A 397 -14.72 5.87 1.04
N VAL A 398 -13.95 6.73 1.70
CA VAL A 398 -12.63 7.20 1.28
C VAL A 398 -11.63 6.97 2.42
N TYR A 399 -10.35 7.24 2.17
CA TYR A 399 -9.33 7.19 3.21
C TYR A 399 -8.49 8.46 3.15
N SER A 400 -8.55 9.24 4.21
CA SER A 400 -7.79 10.48 4.32
C SER A 400 -6.63 10.37 5.30
N THR A 401 -5.53 11.03 4.99
CA THR A 401 -4.32 11.07 5.80
C THR A 401 -4.17 12.44 6.42
N MET A 402 -3.90 12.45 7.73
CA MET A 402 -3.65 13.69 8.49
C MET A 402 -2.25 14.22 8.22
N PRO A 403 -2.03 15.54 8.46
CA PRO A 403 -0.72 16.15 8.38
C PRO A 403 0.30 15.43 9.23
N THR A 404 1.52 15.40 8.77
CA THR A 404 2.62 14.80 9.51
C THR A 404 3.36 15.87 10.33
N ARG A 405 3.87 15.46 11.49
CA ARG A 405 4.57 16.39 12.42
C ARG A 405 5.90 16.91 11.88
N ASP A 406 6.49 16.22 10.91
CA ASP A 406 7.70 16.63 10.22
C ASP A 406 7.46 17.69 9.12
N GLY A 407 6.20 18.01 8.82
CA GLY A 407 5.83 19.02 7.85
C GLY A 407 5.99 18.62 6.38
N PHE A 408 6.26 17.36 6.08
CA PHE A 408 6.39 16.89 4.68
C PHE A 408 5.06 16.64 3.98
N ALA A 409 3.98 16.38 4.71
CA ALA A 409 2.66 16.17 4.14
C ALA A 409 1.58 16.89 4.94
N GLY A 410 0.63 17.50 4.21
CA GLY A 410 -0.62 18.06 4.73
C GLY A 410 -1.76 17.03 4.71
N ASP A 411 -2.99 17.53 4.90
CA ASP A 411 -4.20 16.72 4.72
C ASP A 411 -4.35 16.28 3.26
N GLN A 412 -4.69 14.99 3.06
CA GLN A 412 -4.85 14.40 1.74
C GLN A 412 -5.88 13.28 1.79
N THR A 413 -6.46 12.91 0.65
CA THR A 413 -7.38 11.77 0.53
C THR A 413 -6.93 10.82 -0.56
N LEU A 414 -6.97 9.52 -0.28
CA LEU A 414 -6.84 8.44 -1.25
C LEU A 414 -8.19 8.05 -1.84
N PHE A 415 -8.16 7.71 -3.13
CA PHE A 415 -9.27 7.20 -3.90
C PHE A 415 -8.79 5.96 -4.67
N ALA A 416 -9.29 4.79 -4.30
CA ALA A 416 -8.78 3.51 -4.81
C ALA A 416 -9.93 2.47 -4.96
N PRO A 417 -10.87 2.68 -5.90
CA PRO A 417 -12.04 1.83 -6.07
C PRO A 417 -11.68 0.40 -6.47
N PRO A 418 -12.58 -0.57 -6.29
CA PRO A 418 -12.46 -1.91 -6.87
C PRO A 418 -12.31 -1.86 -8.40
N PHE A 419 -11.56 -2.78 -8.98
CA PHE A 419 -11.33 -2.81 -10.45
C PHE A 419 -12.60 -3.11 -11.25
N THR A 420 -13.56 -3.74 -10.61
CA THR A 420 -14.86 -4.13 -11.18
C THR A 420 -15.93 -3.03 -11.09
N THR A 421 -15.61 -1.89 -10.46
CA THR A 421 -16.54 -0.77 -10.34
C THR A 421 -17.01 -0.31 -11.72
N SER A 422 -18.31 -0.22 -11.94
CA SER A 422 -18.88 0.23 -13.21
C SER A 422 -18.60 1.71 -13.47
N ASP A 423 -18.67 2.12 -14.73
CA ASP A 423 -18.42 3.52 -15.10
C ASP A 423 -19.42 4.48 -14.41
N ALA A 424 -20.69 4.07 -14.29
CA ALA A 424 -21.71 4.84 -13.56
C ALA A 424 -21.40 4.97 -12.05
N GLU A 425 -20.86 3.92 -11.44
CA GLU A 425 -20.45 3.96 -10.02
C GLU A 425 -19.20 4.83 -9.85
N LEU A 426 -18.23 4.80 -10.78
CA LEU A 426 -17.07 5.69 -10.74
C LEU A 426 -17.51 7.16 -10.80
N THR A 427 -18.39 7.54 -11.73
CA THR A 427 -18.95 8.90 -11.79
C THR A 427 -19.69 9.25 -10.50
N GLN A 428 -20.52 8.34 -9.96
CA GLN A 428 -21.22 8.58 -8.69
C GLN A 428 -20.24 8.77 -7.49
N MET A 429 -19.12 8.05 -7.48
CA MET A 429 -18.05 8.25 -6.48
C MET A 429 -17.47 9.66 -6.58
N VAL A 430 -17.17 10.12 -7.80
CA VAL A 430 -16.61 11.46 -8.06
C VAL A 430 -17.59 12.55 -7.62
N GLU A 431 -18.87 12.43 -7.98
CA GLU A 431 -19.91 13.38 -7.61
C GLU A 431 -20.06 13.51 -6.09
N ARG A 432 -20.21 12.39 -5.37
CA ARG A 432 -20.30 12.36 -3.90
C ARG A 432 -19.05 12.93 -3.24
N PHE A 433 -17.89 12.62 -3.78
CA PHE A 433 -16.65 13.15 -3.24
C PHE A 433 -16.55 14.67 -3.43
N ALA A 434 -16.93 15.18 -4.60
CA ALA A 434 -16.98 16.63 -4.85
C ALA A 434 -17.96 17.34 -3.91
N GLU A 435 -19.14 16.75 -3.63
CA GLU A 435 -20.08 17.25 -2.63
C GLU A 435 -19.48 17.26 -1.23
N THR A 436 -18.77 16.17 -0.86
CA THR A 436 -18.03 16.06 0.41
C THR A 436 -17.05 17.22 0.57
N ILE A 437 -16.22 17.47 -0.43
CA ILE A 437 -15.21 18.55 -0.37
C ILE A 437 -15.86 19.92 -0.28
N ARG A 438 -16.95 20.18 -1.02
CA ARG A 438 -17.72 21.44 -0.89
C ARG A 438 -18.29 21.64 0.51
N ALA A 439 -18.81 20.56 1.14
CA ALA A 439 -19.35 20.62 2.49
C ALA A 439 -18.24 20.88 3.52
N VAL A 440 -17.11 20.22 3.41
CA VAL A 440 -15.95 20.43 4.28
C VAL A 440 -15.39 21.84 4.13
N ALA A 441 -15.22 22.34 2.90
CA ALA A 441 -14.75 23.71 2.63
C ALA A 441 -15.62 24.73 3.37
N ARG A 442 -16.96 24.64 3.22
CA ARG A 442 -17.89 25.54 3.94
C ARG A 442 -17.77 25.40 5.46
N SER A 443 -17.50 24.21 5.98
CA SER A 443 -17.42 23.99 7.44
C SER A 443 -16.20 24.64 8.08
N ILE A 444 -15.14 24.90 7.32
CA ILE A 444 -13.89 25.48 7.83
C ILE A 444 -13.74 26.97 7.54
N GLU A 445 -14.61 27.57 6.67
CA GLU A 445 -14.51 29.00 6.28
C GLU A 445 -14.47 29.93 7.49
N GLY A 446 -15.33 29.69 8.49
CA GLY A 446 -15.37 30.52 9.71
C GLY A 446 -14.23 30.29 10.69
N GLU A 447 -13.48 29.20 10.54
CA GLU A 447 -12.36 28.81 11.41
C GLU A 447 -11.01 29.24 10.81
N LEU A 448 -10.97 29.58 9.53
CA LEU A 448 -9.77 30.09 8.84
C LEU A 448 -9.53 31.60 9.12
N GLY A 449 -10.49 32.29 9.76
CA GLY A 449 -10.40 33.61 10.37
C GLY A 449 -10.21 34.75 9.39
#